data_0a0123ad9ff5f8befa67f13ae4707fc9
#
_entry.id   0a0123ad9ff5f8befa67f13ae4707fc9
#
_cell.length_a   1.000
_cell.length_b   1.000
_cell.length_c   1.000
_cell.angle_alpha   90.00
_cell.angle_beta   90.00
_cell.angle_gamma   90.00
#
_symmetry.space_group_name_H-M   'P 1'
#
loop_
_entity.id
_entity.type
_entity.pdbx_description
1 polymer ?
#
loop_
_entity_poly.entity_id
_entity_poly.type
_entity_poly.pdbx_seq_one_letter_code
_entity_poly.pdbx_strand_id
1 'polypeptide(L)'
;MPNKTKQGRVNMDMKREISAAISGMKDPRLNEFLSVNRVDVTADKSYAKVFVGSLNGAQAAKEACELLTKAKGHIKTELAKVLRIRKIPDLTFIPDDSVDYYNKINSILEGLKDE
;
A
#
# COMPACT_ATOMS: atom_id res chain seq x y z
N MET A 1 2.48 -24.79 -3.74
CA MET A 1 1.92 -23.52 -4.20
C MET A 1 2.89 -22.77 -5.11
N PRO A 2 3.28 -23.38 -6.21
CA PRO A 2 4.35 -22.80 -7.04
C PRO A 2 3.98 -21.44 -7.66
N ASN A 3 2.70 -21.20 -7.94
CA ASN A 3 2.29 -19.93 -8.53
C ASN A 3 2.38 -18.77 -7.53
N LYS A 4 2.23 -19.08 -6.26
CA LYS A 4 2.42 -18.07 -5.21
C LYS A 4 3.87 -17.67 -5.08
N THR A 5 4.79 -18.53 -5.50
CA THR A 5 6.21 -18.25 -5.35
C THR A 5 6.64 -17.10 -6.25
N LYS A 6 6.26 -17.12 -7.53
CA LYS A 6 6.64 -16.04 -8.46
C LYS A 6 5.81 -14.78 -8.25
N GLN A 7 4.49 -14.90 -8.26
CA GLN A 7 3.61 -13.75 -8.12
C GLN A 7 3.73 -13.14 -6.72
N GLY A 8 3.81 -13.98 -5.70
CA GLY A 8 3.97 -13.51 -4.33
C GLY A 8 5.29 -12.79 -4.14
N ARG A 9 6.37 -13.27 -4.76
CA ARG A 9 7.67 -12.61 -4.67
C ARG A 9 7.65 -11.25 -5.34
N VAL A 10 7.06 -11.14 -6.52
CA VAL A 10 6.92 -9.86 -7.22
C VAL A 10 6.12 -8.89 -6.35
N ASN A 11 5.01 -9.33 -5.78
CA ASN A 11 4.18 -8.48 -4.93
C ASN A 11 4.95 -8.03 -3.69
N MET A 12 5.72 -8.92 -3.06
CA MET A 12 6.51 -8.60 -1.88
C MET A 12 7.65 -7.64 -2.20
N ASP A 13 8.33 -7.86 -3.32
CA ASP A 13 9.40 -6.97 -3.75
C ASP A 13 8.87 -5.57 -4.03
N MET A 14 7.73 -5.49 -4.73
CA MET A 14 7.08 -4.22 -5.00
C MET A 14 6.67 -3.53 -3.72
N LYS A 15 6.07 -4.28 -2.78
CA LYS A 15 5.66 -3.73 -1.50
C LYS A 15 6.85 -3.14 -0.74
N ARG A 16 7.94 -3.88 -0.68
CA ARG A 16 9.15 -3.42 0.01
C ARG A 16 9.70 -2.15 -0.61
N GLU A 17 9.82 -2.13 -1.93
CA GLU A 17 10.44 -1.00 -2.61
C GLU A 17 9.54 0.23 -2.64
N ILE A 18 8.22 0.04 -2.77
CA ILE A 18 7.27 1.15 -2.68
C ILE A 18 7.30 1.73 -1.27
N SER A 19 7.32 0.87 -0.24
CA SER A 19 7.41 1.33 1.15
C SER A 19 8.68 2.15 1.37
N ALA A 20 9.81 1.70 0.81
CA ALA A 20 11.06 2.43 0.92
C ALA A 20 11.00 3.77 0.20
N ALA A 21 10.39 3.81 -0.97
CA ALA A 21 10.25 5.06 -1.73
C ALA A 21 9.39 6.08 -0.97
N ILE A 22 8.30 5.61 -0.37
CA ILE A 22 7.42 6.49 0.42
C ILE A 22 8.15 6.99 1.66
N SER A 23 8.87 6.12 2.35
CA SER A 23 9.65 6.51 3.53
C SER A 23 10.74 7.53 3.21
N GLY A 24 11.27 7.49 2.00
CA GLY A 24 12.27 8.44 1.54
C GLY A 24 11.71 9.79 1.15
N MET A 25 10.41 9.92 1.01
CA MET A 25 9.78 11.19 0.67
C MET A 25 9.70 12.09 1.90
N LYS A 26 10.12 13.34 1.74
CA LYS A 26 10.14 14.28 2.85
C LYS A 26 8.90 15.17 2.86
N ASP A 27 7.74 14.58 2.77
CA ASP A 27 6.48 15.31 2.84
C ASP A 27 5.89 15.12 4.23
N PRO A 28 5.71 16.19 5.01
CA PRO A 28 5.20 16.08 6.38
C PRO A 28 3.78 15.51 6.44
N ARG A 29 3.06 15.52 5.31
CA ARG A 29 1.71 14.93 5.24
C ARG A 29 1.77 13.41 5.10
N LEU A 30 2.93 12.86 4.72
CA LEU A 30 3.17 11.43 4.63
C LEU A 30 4.02 11.06 5.84
N ASN A 31 3.39 10.52 6.87
CA ASN A 31 4.05 10.31 8.15
C ASN A 31 4.29 8.83 8.43
N GLU A 32 4.88 8.55 9.57
CA GLU A 32 5.24 7.19 9.98
C GLU A 32 4.05 6.29 10.26
N PHE A 33 2.85 6.86 10.35
CA PHE A 33 1.64 6.08 10.58
C PHE A 33 1.08 5.45 9.31
N LEU A 34 1.66 5.79 8.16
CA LEU A 34 1.28 5.17 6.89
C LEU A 34 1.97 3.83 6.71
N SER A 35 1.26 2.89 6.15
CA SER A 35 1.83 1.59 5.80
C SER A 35 1.31 1.12 4.46
N VAL A 36 2.18 0.46 3.69
CA VAL A 36 1.76 -0.26 2.50
C VAL A 36 1.41 -1.66 2.97
N ASN A 37 0.12 -1.97 2.98
CA ASN A 37 -0.36 -3.22 3.55
C ASN A 37 -0.34 -4.38 2.55
N ARG A 38 -0.59 -4.06 1.27
CA ARG A 38 -0.60 -5.07 0.23
C ARG A 38 -0.33 -4.42 -1.13
N VAL A 39 0.31 -5.16 -2.00
CA VAL A 39 0.48 -4.76 -3.40
C VAL A 39 0.08 -5.94 -4.26
N ASP A 40 -0.85 -5.71 -5.18
CA ASP A 40 -1.30 -6.72 -6.14
C ASP A 40 -0.91 -6.28 -7.54
N VAL A 41 0.06 -6.98 -8.12
CA VAL A 41 0.53 -6.73 -9.48
C VAL A 41 -0.21 -7.66 -10.42
N THR A 42 -0.70 -7.13 -11.55
CA THR A 42 -1.37 -7.97 -12.55
C THR A 42 -0.39 -8.96 -13.19
N ALA A 43 -0.93 -10.06 -13.72
CA ALA A 43 -0.09 -11.11 -14.30
C ALA A 43 0.80 -10.60 -15.43
N ASP A 44 0.31 -9.66 -16.23
CA ASP A 44 1.08 -9.07 -17.32
C ASP A 44 1.98 -7.91 -16.84
N LYS A 45 1.96 -7.62 -15.54
CA LYS A 45 2.75 -6.56 -14.89
C LYS A 45 2.48 -5.16 -15.43
N SER A 46 1.29 -4.93 -15.98
CA SER A 46 0.89 -3.62 -16.49
C SER A 46 0.39 -2.70 -15.38
N TYR A 47 -0.22 -3.27 -14.34
CA TYR A 47 -0.86 -2.50 -13.28
C TYR A 47 -0.52 -3.10 -11.93
N ALA A 48 -0.46 -2.23 -10.93
CA ALA A 48 -0.27 -2.65 -9.54
C ALA A 48 -1.21 -1.84 -8.65
N LYS A 49 -1.98 -2.53 -7.82
CA LYS A 49 -2.82 -1.91 -6.80
C LYS A 49 -2.04 -1.88 -5.50
N VAL A 50 -1.87 -0.69 -4.95
CA VAL A 50 -1.11 -0.48 -3.71
C VAL A 50 -2.09 -0.09 -2.62
N PHE A 51 -2.26 -0.95 -1.63
CA PHE A 51 -3.19 -0.71 -0.53
C PHE A 51 -2.45 -0.04 0.61
N VAL A 52 -2.84 1.19 0.89
CA VAL A 52 -2.17 2.04 1.88
C VAL A 52 -3.10 2.26 3.06
N GLY A 53 -2.63 1.91 4.25
CA GLY A 53 -3.36 2.13 5.48
C GLY A 53 -2.72 3.21 6.33
N SER A 54 -3.48 3.71 7.29
CA SER A 54 -2.99 4.69 8.26
C SER A 54 -3.56 4.39 9.63
N LEU A 55 -2.71 4.46 10.65
CA LEU A 55 -3.17 4.36 12.03
C LEU A 55 -4.01 5.57 12.45
N ASN A 56 -3.96 6.64 11.66
CA ASN A 56 -4.77 7.84 11.89
C ASN A 56 -6.18 7.74 11.29
N GLY A 57 -6.52 6.59 10.69
CA GLY A 57 -7.87 6.32 10.23
C GLY A 57 -8.03 6.34 8.71
N ALA A 58 -9.22 6.01 8.27
CA ALA A 58 -9.53 5.86 6.84
C ALA A 58 -9.39 7.17 6.07
N GLN A 59 -9.77 8.29 6.69
CA GLN A 59 -9.67 9.60 6.02
C GLN A 59 -8.20 9.96 5.77
N ALA A 60 -7.33 9.69 6.75
CA ALA A 60 -5.91 9.94 6.60
C ALA A 60 -5.31 9.07 5.50
N ALA A 61 -5.74 7.80 5.41
CA ALA A 61 -5.32 6.90 4.36
C ALA A 61 -5.73 7.41 2.98
N LYS A 62 -6.96 7.92 2.87
CA LYS A 62 -7.49 8.46 1.62
C LYS A 62 -6.68 9.68 1.18
N GLU A 63 -6.39 10.59 2.10
CA GLU A 63 -5.60 11.79 1.81
C GLU A 63 -4.18 11.40 1.38
N ALA A 64 -3.59 10.42 2.06
CA ALA A 64 -2.27 9.91 1.69
C ALA A 64 -2.27 9.33 0.28
N CYS A 65 -3.30 8.56 -0.08
CA CYS A 65 -3.41 7.99 -1.42
C CYS A 65 -3.50 9.08 -2.49
N GLU A 66 -4.19 10.17 -2.21
CA GLU A 66 -4.26 11.29 -3.13
C GLU A 66 -2.89 11.93 -3.34
N LEU A 67 -2.14 12.11 -2.25
CA LEU A 67 -0.78 12.65 -2.33
C LEU A 67 0.16 11.72 -3.07
N LEU A 68 0.07 10.42 -2.79
CA LEU A 68 0.91 9.42 -3.44
C LEU A 68 0.60 9.32 -4.93
N THR A 69 -0.65 9.48 -5.30
CA THR A 69 -1.04 9.49 -6.71
C THR A 69 -0.39 10.65 -7.44
N LYS A 70 -0.30 11.81 -6.80
CA LYS A 70 0.38 12.97 -7.39
C LYS A 70 1.89 12.74 -7.49
N ALA A 71 2.45 11.96 -6.58
CA ALA A 71 3.89 11.65 -6.55
C ALA A 71 4.22 10.35 -7.30
N LYS A 72 3.27 9.78 -8.00
CA LYS A 72 3.41 8.49 -8.67
C LYS A 72 4.62 8.42 -9.60
N GLY A 73 4.86 9.48 -10.36
CA GLY A 73 5.99 9.53 -11.27
C GLY A 73 7.33 9.43 -10.54
N HIS A 74 7.45 10.12 -9.41
CA HIS A 74 8.65 10.04 -8.57
C HIS A 74 8.85 8.63 -8.03
N ILE A 75 7.78 8.03 -7.54
CA ILE A 75 7.84 6.66 -6.99
C ILE A 75 8.26 5.68 -8.10
N LYS A 76 7.68 5.80 -9.28
CA LYS A 76 8.06 4.94 -10.41
C LYS A 76 9.53 5.10 -10.78
N THR A 77 10.05 6.33 -10.74
CA THR A 77 11.45 6.59 -11.01
C THR A 77 12.35 5.90 -9.97
N GLU A 78 11.98 5.98 -8.69
CA GLU A 78 12.74 5.30 -7.64
C GLU A 78 12.68 3.78 -7.79
N LEU A 79 11.52 3.24 -8.16
CA LEU A 79 11.37 1.81 -8.39
C LEU A 79 12.25 1.34 -9.55
N ALA A 80 12.34 2.13 -10.60
CA ALA A 80 13.14 1.79 -11.76
C ALA A 80 14.64 1.67 -11.43
N LYS A 81 15.10 2.39 -10.40
CA LYS A 81 16.51 2.34 -9.99
C LYS A 81 16.88 1.04 -9.31
N VAL A 82 15.93 0.41 -8.61
CA VAL A 82 16.22 -0.74 -7.77
C VAL A 82 15.62 -2.05 -8.27
N LEU A 83 14.51 -1.99 -9.02
CA LEU A 83 13.87 -3.18 -9.55
C LEU A 83 14.42 -3.47 -10.94
N ARG A 84 14.82 -4.72 -11.14
CA ARG A 84 15.34 -5.18 -12.42
C ARG A 84 14.22 -5.77 -13.25
N ILE A 85 13.22 -4.93 -13.57
CA ILE A 85 12.11 -5.35 -14.39
C ILE A 85 12.04 -4.43 -15.60
N ARG A 86 11.54 -5.00 -16.68
CA ARG A 86 11.51 -4.32 -17.97
C ARG A 86 10.59 -3.09 -17.96
N LYS A 87 9.51 -3.19 -17.23
CA LYS A 87 8.48 -2.17 -17.18
C LYS A 87 7.97 -2.05 -15.76
N ILE A 88 7.94 -0.81 -15.26
CA ILE A 88 7.33 -0.53 -13.96
C ILE A 88 5.81 -0.47 -14.15
N PRO A 89 5.04 -1.26 -13.40
CA PRO A 89 3.58 -1.20 -13.51
C PRO A 89 3.03 0.18 -13.21
N ASP A 90 1.89 0.52 -13.79
CA ASP A 90 1.19 1.73 -13.41
C ASP A 90 0.58 1.53 -12.02
N LEU A 91 0.85 2.46 -11.11
CA LEU A 91 0.47 2.33 -9.71
C LEU A 91 -0.88 2.98 -9.45
N THR A 92 -1.75 2.27 -8.72
CA THR A 92 -3.00 2.81 -8.21
C THR A 92 -2.97 2.69 -6.70
N PHE A 93 -3.05 3.81 -6.01
CA PHE A 93 -3.04 3.83 -4.54
C PHE A 93 -4.47 3.79 -4.03
N ILE A 94 -4.77 2.78 -3.23
CA ILE A 94 -6.12 2.50 -2.72
C ILE A 94 -6.06 2.58 -1.21
N PRO A 95 -6.93 3.39 -0.57
CA PRO A 95 -6.96 3.43 0.88
C PRO A 95 -7.46 2.09 1.42
N ASP A 96 -6.70 1.54 2.36
CA ASP A 96 -7.02 0.27 2.99
C ASP A 96 -7.71 0.56 4.32
N ASP A 97 -8.99 0.28 4.38
CA ASP A 97 -9.81 0.52 5.57
C ASP A 97 -9.97 -0.74 6.45
N SER A 98 -9.18 -1.78 6.17
CA SER A 98 -9.31 -3.04 6.90
C SER A 98 -9.09 -2.88 8.41
N VAL A 99 -8.20 -1.96 8.81
CA VAL A 99 -7.96 -1.69 10.23
C VAL A 99 -9.21 -1.10 10.89
N ASP A 100 -9.84 -0.12 10.24
CA ASP A 100 -11.07 0.48 10.75
C ASP A 100 -12.20 -0.54 10.83
N TYR A 101 -12.32 -1.36 9.80
CA TYR A 101 -13.31 -2.42 9.77
C TYR A 101 -13.10 -3.40 10.91
N TYR A 102 -11.86 -3.80 11.13
CA TYR A 102 -11.50 -4.72 12.20
C TYR A 102 -11.82 -4.13 13.57
N ASN A 103 -11.47 -2.87 13.78
CA ASN A 103 -11.76 -2.17 15.02
C ASN A 103 -13.26 -2.06 15.27
N LYS A 104 -14.03 -1.80 14.24
CA LYS A 104 -15.48 -1.72 14.32
C LYS A 104 -16.09 -3.06 14.72
N ILE A 105 -15.62 -4.15 14.14
CA ILE A 105 -16.08 -5.50 14.50
C ILE A 105 -15.74 -5.81 15.94
N ASN A 106 -14.53 -5.49 16.38
CA ASN A 106 -14.12 -5.72 17.79
C ASN A 106 -14.98 -4.92 18.75
N SER A 107 -15.30 -3.68 18.44
CA SER A 107 -16.17 -2.86 19.28
C SER A 107 -17.55 -3.47 19.41
N ILE A 108 -18.10 -4.01 18.34
CA ILE A 108 -19.40 -4.68 18.36
C ILE A 108 -19.33 -5.92 19.23
N LEU A 109 -18.30 -6.72 19.10
CA LEU A 109 -18.13 -7.94 19.89
C LEU A 109 -17.95 -7.63 21.37
N GLU A 110 -17.21 -6.58 21.70
CA GLU A 110 -17.04 -6.15 23.09
C GLU A 110 -18.35 -5.69 23.69
N GLY A 111 -19.15 -4.96 22.92
CA GLY A 111 -20.47 -4.55 23.36
C GLY A 111 -21.37 -5.73 23.67
N LEU A 112 -21.30 -6.77 22.86
CA LEU A 112 -22.07 -7.99 23.08
C LEU A 112 -21.59 -8.75 24.32
N LYS A 113 -20.29 -8.68 24.63
CA LYS A 113 -19.73 -9.31 25.81
C LYS A 113 -20.19 -8.65 27.09
N ASP A 114 -20.38 -7.35 27.07
CA ASP A 114 -20.75 -6.58 28.26
C ASP A 114 -22.22 -6.78 28.66
N GLU A 115 -22.97 -7.45 27.82
CA GLU A 115 -24.35 -7.83 28.10
C GLU A 115 -24.38 -9.26 28.70
#